data_afde907dbf645ae9a29b32395ca69b9c
#
_entry.id   afde907dbf645ae9a29b32395ca69b9c
#
_cell.length_a   1.000
_cell.length_b   1.000
_cell.length_c   1.000
_cell.angle_alpha   90.00
_cell.angle_beta   90.00
_cell.angle_gamma   90.00
#
_symmetry.space_group_name_H-M   'P 1'
#
loop_
_entity.id
_entity.type
_entity.pdbx_description
1 polymer ?
#
loop_
_entity_poly.entity_id
_entity_poly.type
_entity_poly.pdbx_seq_one_letter_code
_entity_poly.pdbx_strand_id
1 'polypeptide(L)'
;MNFPAAAAAASAGRADDAPPAGTRRVPTYCYQCVAGPDLLTVKVVDGVATEVEPNFCAERIHPGGGKVCVKAYGLVQKTYNPNRILTPMKRTNPKKGRDQDPGFVPISWDEAFDTIAERLNRIREQGL
;
A
#
# COMPACT_ATOMS: atom_id res chain seq x y z
N MET A 1 -5.83 -21.43 2.58
CA MET A 1 -6.84 -20.54 3.17
C MET A 1 -7.52 -19.81 2.02
N ASN A 2 -8.79 -20.13 1.77
CA ASN A 2 -9.59 -19.44 0.76
C ASN A 2 -10.17 -18.17 1.40
N PHE A 3 -9.65 -17.00 1.04
CA PHE A 3 -10.32 -15.75 1.40
C PHE A 3 -11.47 -15.55 0.39
N PRO A 4 -12.71 -15.32 0.86
CA PRO A 4 -13.77 -14.94 -0.05
C PRO A 4 -13.36 -13.61 -0.70
N ALA A 5 -13.47 -13.55 -2.03
CA ALA A 5 -13.27 -12.33 -2.78
C ALA A 5 -14.27 -11.28 -2.27
N ALA A 6 -13.80 -10.33 -1.47
CA ALA A 6 -14.59 -9.15 -1.15
C ALA A 6 -14.81 -8.41 -2.46
N ALA A 7 -16.08 -8.29 -2.86
CA ALA A 7 -16.46 -7.47 -4.00
C ALA A 7 -15.98 -6.04 -3.71
N ALA A 8 -14.95 -5.62 -4.42
CA ALA A 8 -14.49 -4.24 -4.38
C ALA A 8 -15.65 -3.38 -4.89
N ALA A 9 -16.23 -2.57 -4.02
CA ALA A 9 -17.06 -1.46 -4.46
C ALA A 9 -16.12 -0.52 -5.23
N ALA A 10 -16.13 -0.65 -6.54
CA ALA A 10 -15.48 0.30 -7.42
C ALA A 10 -16.17 1.64 -7.18
N SER A 11 -15.44 2.60 -6.59
CA SER A 11 -15.85 3.99 -6.65
C SER A 11 -15.96 4.32 -8.13
N ALA A 12 -17.17 4.64 -8.59
CA ALA A 12 -17.39 5.11 -9.96
C ALA A 12 -16.64 6.45 -10.11
N GLY A 13 -15.40 6.39 -10.62
CA GLY A 13 -14.67 7.55 -11.08
C GLY A 13 -15.50 8.25 -12.17
N ARG A 14 -15.44 9.58 -12.19
CA ARG A 14 -16.06 10.37 -13.25
C ARG A 14 -15.52 9.91 -14.61
N ALA A 15 -16.36 9.90 -15.61
CA ALA A 15 -15.99 9.51 -16.98
C ALA A 15 -14.85 10.35 -17.57
N ASP A 16 -14.56 11.51 -16.99
CA ASP A 16 -13.48 12.43 -17.38
C ASP A 16 -12.10 12.04 -16.82
N ASP A 17 -12.03 11.07 -15.91
CA ASP A 17 -10.80 10.61 -15.24
C ASP A 17 -10.14 9.41 -15.92
N ALA A 18 -10.50 9.11 -17.17
CA ALA A 18 -9.83 8.04 -17.92
C ALA A 18 -8.33 8.36 -18.06
N PRO A 19 -7.43 7.47 -17.64
CA PRO A 19 -6.01 7.71 -17.74
C PRO A 19 -5.63 7.89 -19.21
N PRO A 20 -4.69 8.79 -19.53
CA PRO A 20 -4.26 9.01 -20.92
C PRO A 20 -3.73 7.71 -21.51
N ALA A 21 -4.17 7.41 -22.74
CA ALA A 21 -3.66 6.27 -23.50
C ALA A 21 -2.16 6.41 -23.80
N GLY A 22 -1.49 5.27 -23.94
CA GLY A 22 -0.08 5.20 -24.29
C GLY A 22 0.86 4.94 -23.13
N THR A 23 2.14 4.92 -23.42
CA THR A 23 3.21 4.64 -22.45
C THR A 23 3.83 5.93 -21.94
N ARG A 24 3.92 6.08 -20.63
CA ARG A 24 4.62 7.18 -19.98
C ARG A 24 5.51 6.69 -18.82
N ARG A 25 6.51 7.48 -18.47
CA ARG A 25 7.39 7.26 -17.33
C ARG A 25 7.15 8.32 -16.27
N VAL A 26 6.83 7.90 -15.07
CA VAL A 26 6.47 8.78 -13.97
C VAL A 26 7.54 8.68 -12.88
N PRO A 27 8.30 9.76 -12.63
CA PRO A 27 9.23 9.79 -11.51
C PRO A 27 8.49 9.65 -10.19
N THR A 28 9.02 8.85 -9.29
CA THR A 28 8.49 8.64 -7.96
C THR A 28 9.59 8.18 -7.00
N TYR A 29 9.23 7.77 -5.82
CA TYR A 29 10.18 7.25 -4.83
C TYR A 29 9.62 6.03 -4.12
N CYS A 30 10.50 5.18 -3.63
CA CYS A 30 10.17 4.05 -2.78
C CYS A 30 10.38 4.40 -1.31
N TYR A 31 9.37 4.19 -0.49
CA TYR A 31 9.44 4.38 0.96
C TYR A 31 9.06 3.10 1.73
N GLN A 32 9.56 1.95 1.28
CA GLN A 32 9.25 0.67 1.92
C GLN A 32 10.05 0.40 3.20
N CYS A 33 11.17 1.07 3.37
CA CYS A 33 12.06 0.84 4.51
C CYS A 33 12.75 2.14 4.93
N VAL A 34 13.41 2.09 6.07
CA VAL A 34 14.15 3.21 6.64
C VAL A 34 15.43 3.58 5.85
N ALA A 35 15.93 2.68 5.01
CA ALA A 35 17.13 2.91 4.20
C ALA A 35 16.90 3.72 2.92
N GLY A 36 15.61 3.88 2.49
CA GLY A 36 15.22 4.73 1.37
C GLY A 36 15.10 6.19 1.78
N PRO A 37 14.59 7.07 0.88
CA PRO A 37 13.85 6.74 -0.32
C PRO A 37 14.75 6.53 -1.55
N ASP A 38 14.59 5.41 -2.24
CA ASP A 38 15.14 5.28 -3.60
C ASP A 38 14.30 6.13 -4.57
N LEU A 39 14.96 6.97 -5.36
CA LEU A 39 14.31 7.70 -6.44
C LEU A 39 14.20 6.77 -7.64
N LEU A 40 13.01 6.53 -8.09
CA LEU A 40 12.71 5.57 -9.14
C LEU A 40 11.72 6.13 -10.18
N THR A 41 11.57 5.42 -11.26
CA THR A 41 10.60 5.73 -12.31
C THR A 41 9.64 4.55 -12.46
N VAL A 42 8.36 4.84 -12.60
CA VAL A 42 7.35 3.84 -12.91
C VAL A 42 6.93 3.98 -14.35
N LYS A 43 7.03 2.89 -15.10
CA LYS A 43 6.45 2.79 -16.42
C LYS A 43 4.96 2.52 -16.30
N VAL A 44 4.19 3.40 -16.90
CA VAL A 44 2.72 3.33 -16.93
C VAL A 44 2.28 3.11 -18.37
N VAL A 45 1.48 2.09 -18.60
CA VAL A 45 0.89 1.77 -19.90
C VAL A 45 -0.62 1.85 -19.76
N ASP A 46 -1.26 2.69 -20.53
CA ASP A 46 -2.72 2.90 -20.52
C ASP A 46 -3.28 3.07 -19.09
N GLY A 47 -2.57 3.85 -18.28
CA GLY A 47 -2.95 4.12 -16.89
C GLY A 47 -2.55 3.05 -15.87
N VAL A 48 -1.99 1.93 -16.28
CA VAL A 48 -1.57 0.83 -15.41
C VAL A 48 -0.07 0.88 -15.18
N ALA A 49 0.38 0.83 -13.93
CA ALA A 49 1.79 0.70 -13.58
C ALA A 49 2.25 -0.72 -13.91
N THR A 50 3.21 -0.85 -14.82
CA THR A 50 3.66 -2.16 -15.32
C THR A 50 5.05 -2.55 -14.86
N GLU A 51 5.91 -1.56 -14.60
CA GLU A 51 7.32 -1.81 -14.29
C GLU A 51 7.90 -0.69 -13.43
N VAL A 52 8.82 -1.04 -12.55
CA VAL A 52 9.68 -0.11 -11.83
C VAL A 52 11.05 -0.07 -12.52
N GLU A 53 11.52 1.11 -12.84
CA GLU A 53 12.78 1.36 -13.50
C GLU A 53 13.71 2.23 -12.64
N PRO A 54 15.05 2.11 -12.77
CA PRO A 54 16.00 3.06 -12.21
C PRO A 54 15.74 4.48 -12.71
N ASN A 55 15.99 5.47 -11.87
CA ASN A 55 15.91 6.87 -12.27
C ASN A 55 17.31 7.50 -12.31
N PHE A 56 18.04 7.26 -13.37
CA PHE A 56 19.41 7.79 -13.52
C PHE A 56 19.45 9.32 -13.65
N CYS A 57 18.35 10.00 -13.90
CA CYS A 57 18.29 11.47 -13.82
C CYS A 57 18.52 11.98 -12.38
N ALA A 58 18.34 11.13 -11.39
CA ALA A 58 18.57 11.43 -9.98
C ALA A 58 20.00 11.12 -9.51
N GLU A 59 20.93 10.78 -10.40
CA GLU A 59 22.31 10.35 -10.06
C GLU A 59 23.05 11.37 -9.19
N ARG A 60 22.84 12.65 -9.45
CA ARG A 60 23.50 13.75 -8.71
C ARG A 60 22.69 14.28 -7.52
N ILE A 61 21.49 13.74 -7.32
CA ILE A 61 20.54 14.23 -6.31
C ILE A 61 20.51 13.28 -5.10
N HIS A 62 20.63 11.99 -5.33
CA HIS A 62 20.50 10.96 -4.31
C HIS A 62 21.78 10.09 -4.22
N PRO A 63 22.25 9.74 -3.01
CA PRO A 63 23.46 8.91 -2.83
C PRO A 63 23.41 7.55 -3.55
N GLY A 64 22.22 7.01 -3.74
CA GLY A 64 21.99 5.76 -4.50
C GLY A 64 22.23 5.90 -6.02
N GLY A 65 22.47 7.13 -6.53
CA GLY A 65 22.77 7.36 -7.95
C GLY A 65 21.64 6.93 -8.89
N GLY A 66 20.39 7.02 -8.44
CA GLY A 66 19.23 6.60 -9.22
C GLY A 66 19.07 5.08 -9.36
N LYS A 67 19.93 4.29 -8.71
CA LYS A 67 19.80 2.82 -8.64
C LYS A 67 18.63 2.45 -7.75
N VAL A 68 18.08 1.26 -7.99
CA VAL A 68 16.89 0.76 -7.29
C VAL A 68 17.22 -0.56 -6.61
N CYS A 69 16.81 -0.69 -5.36
CA CYS A 69 16.99 -1.93 -4.62
C CYS A 69 16.07 -3.02 -5.21
N VAL A 70 16.50 -4.27 -5.12
CA VAL A 70 15.78 -5.42 -5.70
C VAL A 70 14.33 -5.54 -5.21
N LYS A 71 14.03 -5.11 -3.98
CA LYS A 71 12.66 -5.16 -3.43
C LYS A 71 11.72 -4.16 -4.11
N ALA A 72 12.24 -3.04 -4.60
CA ALA A 72 11.42 -2.03 -5.28
C ALA A 72 10.87 -2.53 -6.62
N TYR A 73 11.58 -3.43 -7.30
CA TYR A 73 11.04 -4.08 -8.50
C TYR A 73 9.77 -4.89 -8.24
N GLY A 74 9.58 -5.38 -7.02
CA GLY A 74 8.36 -6.07 -6.59
C GLY A 74 7.17 -5.16 -6.25
N LEU A 75 7.30 -3.83 -6.35
CA LEU A 75 6.23 -2.90 -5.98
C LEU A 75 4.98 -3.04 -6.84
N VAL A 76 5.14 -3.33 -8.12
CA VAL A 76 4.01 -3.52 -9.04
C VAL A 76 3.20 -4.74 -8.61
N GLN A 77 3.86 -5.88 -8.35
CA GLN A 77 3.19 -7.10 -7.86
C GLN A 77 2.52 -6.87 -6.51
N LYS A 78 3.15 -6.09 -5.63
CA LYS A 78 2.55 -5.72 -4.34
C LYS A 78 1.31 -4.84 -4.52
N THR A 79 1.35 -3.89 -5.45
CA THR A 79 0.24 -2.97 -5.71
C THR A 79 -0.98 -3.69 -6.25
N TYR A 80 -0.78 -4.60 -7.20
CA TYR A 80 -1.87 -5.35 -7.86
C TYR A 80 -2.06 -6.76 -7.31
N ASN A 81 -1.57 -7.03 -6.10
CA ASN A 81 -1.75 -8.34 -5.48
C ASN A 81 -3.24 -8.61 -5.23
N PRO A 82 -3.79 -9.73 -5.73
CA PRO A 82 -5.21 -10.07 -5.56
C PRO A 82 -5.60 -10.30 -4.09
N ASN A 83 -4.61 -10.60 -3.23
CA ASN A 83 -4.84 -10.76 -1.79
C ASN A 83 -4.59 -9.46 -1.00
N ARG A 84 -4.49 -8.32 -1.67
CA ARG A 84 -4.29 -7.04 -1.01
C ARG A 84 -5.49 -6.70 -0.13
N ILE A 85 -5.23 -6.35 1.12
CA ILE A 85 -6.25 -5.85 2.05
C ILE A 85 -6.63 -4.44 1.60
N LEU A 86 -7.92 -4.22 1.30
CA LEU A 86 -8.45 -2.94 0.79
C LEU A 86 -9.31 -2.19 1.81
N THR A 87 -9.65 -2.84 2.92
CA THR A 87 -10.48 -2.27 3.99
C THR A 87 -9.81 -2.50 5.34
N PRO A 88 -10.10 -1.70 6.36
CA PRO A 88 -9.67 -2.00 7.71
C PRO A 88 -10.18 -3.37 8.16
N MET A 89 -9.36 -4.09 8.90
CA MET A 89 -9.69 -5.42 9.40
C MET A 89 -9.58 -5.45 10.92
N LYS A 90 -10.62 -5.94 11.58
CA LYS A 90 -10.65 -6.13 13.03
C LYS A 90 -10.42 -7.59 13.39
N ARG A 91 -9.50 -7.82 14.31
CA ARG A 91 -9.28 -9.15 14.86
C ARG A 91 -10.39 -9.48 15.85
N THR A 92 -11.08 -10.62 15.68
CA THR A 92 -12.15 -11.06 16.57
C THR A 92 -11.68 -12.11 17.58
N ASN A 93 -10.68 -12.91 17.24
CA ASN A 93 -10.14 -13.91 18.16
C ASN A 93 -9.11 -13.26 19.12
N PRO A 94 -9.38 -13.19 20.43
CA PRO A 94 -8.45 -12.64 21.42
C PRO A 94 -7.20 -13.52 21.65
N LYS A 95 -7.28 -14.81 21.37
CA LYS A 95 -6.15 -15.73 21.51
C LYS A 95 -5.10 -15.44 20.46
N LYS A 96 -3.84 -15.29 20.87
CA LYS A 96 -2.70 -15.03 19.99
C LYS A 96 -1.83 -16.28 19.93
N GLY A 97 -1.24 -16.52 18.79
CA GLY A 97 -0.34 -17.66 18.56
C GLY A 97 -0.23 -17.98 17.06
N ARG A 98 0.81 -18.72 16.70
CA ARG A 98 1.07 -19.12 15.31
C ARG A 98 -0.07 -19.97 14.75
N ASP A 99 -0.64 -20.84 15.58
CA ASP A 99 -1.66 -21.83 15.20
C ASP A 99 -3.09 -21.34 15.52
N GLN A 100 -3.25 -20.04 15.78
CA GLN A 100 -4.54 -19.43 16.08
C GLN A 100 -5.02 -18.63 14.87
N ASP A 101 -6.20 -18.96 14.37
CA ASP A 101 -6.87 -18.12 13.39
C ASP A 101 -7.21 -16.76 14.04
N PRO A 102 -6.72 -15.64 13.53
CA PRO A 102 -7.04 -14.32 14.06
C PRO A 102 -8.51 -13.94 13.91
N GLY A 103 -9.26 -14.57 13.02
CA GLY A 103 -10.65 -14.24 12.76
C GLY A 103 -10.82 -12.81 12.28
N PHE A 104 -10.01 -12.34 11.31
CA PHE A 104 -10.13 -10.99 10.79
C PHE A 104 -11.43 -10.77 10.04
N VAL A 105 -12.17 -9.74 10.41
CA VAL A 105 -13.39 -9.29 9.74
C VAL A 105 -13.24 -7.86 9.23
N PRO A 106 -13.78 -7.54 8.04
CA PRO A 106 -13.82 -6.16 7.55
C PRO A 106 -14.65 -5.26 8.47
N ILE A 107 -14.18 -4.04 8.69
CA ILE A 107 -14.90 -2.99 9.42
C ILE A 107 -14.88 -1.68 8.61
N SER A 108 -15.69 -0.71 9.01
CA SER A 108 -15.64 0.63 8.41
C SER A 108 -14.40 1.41 8.87
N TRP A 109 -14.04 2.45 8.11
CA TRP A 109 -12.99 3.38 8.54
C TRP A 109 -13.37 4.13 9.81
N ASP A 110 -14.63 4.50 9.97
CA ASP A 110 -15.13 5.18 11.17
C ASP A 110 -14.97 4.28 12.40
N GLU A 111 -15.40 3.02 12.33
CA GLU A 111 -15.19 2.05 13.43
C GLU A 111 -13.70 1.86 13.75
N ALA A 112 -12.84 1.83 12.74
CA ALA A 112 -11.41 1.67 12.93
C ALA A 112 -10.83 2.88 13.68
N PHE A 113 -11.14 4.10 13.23
CA PHE A 113 -10.67 5.34 13.85
C PHE A 113 -11.20 5.53 15.27
N ASP A 114 -12.48 5.28 15.51
CA ASP A 114 -13.09 5.39 16.82
C ASP A 114 -12.44 4.40 17.81
N THR A 115 -12.25 3.15 17.38
CA THR A 115 -11.59 2.13 18.20
C THR A 115 -10.16 2.52 18.59
N ILE A 116 -9.40 3.07 17.64
CA ILE A 116 -8.01 3.51 17.85
C ILE A 116 -8.00 4.73 18.79
N ALA A 117 -8.82 5.73 18.51
CA ALA A 117 -8.89 6.97 19.28
C ALA A 117 -9.29 6.70 20.73
N GLU A 118 -10.30 5.86 20.97
CA GLU A 118 -10.72 5.45 22.31
C GLU A 118 -9.57 4.82 23.09
N ARG A 119 -8.84 3.90 22.46
CA ARG A 119 -7.72 3.22 23.13
C ARG A 119 -6.57 4.15 23.44
N LEU A 120 -6.21 5.04 22.52
CA LEU A 120 -5.15 6.03 22.72
C LEU A 120 -5.51 7.02 23.83
N ASN A 121 -6.76 7.51 23.86
CA ASN A 121 -7.24 8.40 24.91
C ASN A 121 -7.20 7.72 26.28
N ARG A 122 -7.63 6.48 26.37
CA ARG A 122 -7.58 5.70 27.62
C ARG A 122 -6.14 5.53 28.15
N ILE A 123 -5.19 5.22 27.27
CA ILE A 123 -3.76 5.11 27.63
C ILE A 123 -3.23 6.46 28.13
N ARG A 124 -3.54 7.54 27.44
CA ARG A 124 -3.14 8.90 27.83
C ARG A 124 -3.70 9.28 29.20
N GLU A 125 -4.96 8.96 29.48
CA GLU A 125 -5.61 9.23 30.77
C GLU A 125 -4.99 8.42 31.92
N GLN A 126 -4.45 7.24 31.63
CA GLN A 126 -3.71 6.41 32.58
C GLN A 126 -2.28 6.86 32.84
N GLY A 127 -1.79 7.88 32.12
CA GLY A 127 -0.45 8.42 32.29
C GLY A 127 0.67 7.54 31.72
N LEU A 128 0.33 6.69 30.76
CA LEU A 128 1.26 5.78 30.06
C LEU A 128 1.67 6.34 28.70
#